data_51faf1bcf5670a14a1f7e87fbf14ad13
#
_entry.id   51faf1bcf5670a14a1f7e87fbf14ad13
#
_cell.length_a   1.000
_cell.length_b   1.000
_cell.length_c   1.000
_cell.angle_alpha   90.00
_cell.angle_beta   90.00
_cell.angle_gamma   90.00
#
_symmetry.space_group_name_H-M   'P 1'
#
loop_
_entity.id
_entity.type
_entity.pdbx_description
1 polymer ?
#
loop_
_entity_poly.entity_id
_entity_poly.type
_entity_poly.pdbx_seq_one_letter_code
_entity_poly.pdbx_strand_id
1 'polypeptide(L)'
;LAELQQPTIVTGSSVEVEALRQGFNRGFADYRYDMQMDPSGMRGHLRRSSIAPEDCAVLVAEEEGRLQGVGAALLAVRGDEGWCGGLSVAPAYRGGGWGRRLMEQLKQRAVERGVRRILLEVLVTNDHARSVYRRAGFRRLRELLLWERDPRQGPLPLPYERLEETDPVRILRSFHRWHELPMIWQRRARSLLNYVEHHGCIGLTIPAKDGAPVAYALVSPSSPSGAPAQGQPATRLRILDIAVDPEANLQDAARPLLQALQLRYVDARLTLMDQPADSRLNPVFASLGFRVFDRQYEMAVDLAESPPDTDQ
;
A
#
# COMPACT_ATOMS: atom_id res chain seq x y z
N LEU A 1 -8.16 24.08 31.17
CA LEU A 1 -7.41 23.56 30.03
C LEU A 1 -6.12 23.02 30.61
N ALA A 2 -5.96 21.69 30.71
CA ALA A 2 -4.72 21.07 31.10
C ALA A 2 -3.65 21.54 30.11
N GLU A 3 -2.52 22.05 30.60
CA GLU A 3 -1.36 22.35 29.75
C GLU A 3 -0.93 21.05 29.08
N LEU A 4 -1.14 20.96 27.79
CA LEU A 4 -0.60 19.88 26.98
C LEU A 4 0.93 19.99 27.07
N GLN A 5 1.56 19.08 27.80
CA GLN A 5 3.03 19.00 27.79
C GLN A 5 3.51 18.91 26.34
N GLN A 6 4.61 19.59 26.04
CA GLN A 6 5.12 19.63 24.66
C GLN A 6 5.42 18.20 24.17
N PRO A 7 4.84 17.80 23.01
CA PRO A 7 5.09 16.47 22.49
C PRO A 7 6.57 16.26 22.16
N THR A 8 7.02 15.01 22.24
CA THR A 8 8.40 14.62 21.95
C THR A 8 8.42 13.51 20.91
N ILE A 9 9.40 13.53 20.00
CA ILE A 9 9.62 12.45 19.06
C ILE A 9 10.57 11.44 19.67
N VAL A 10 10.16 10.17 19.65
CA VAL A 10 10.95 9.04 20.13
C VAL A 10 11.05 7.96 19.05
N THR A 11 12.04 7.08 19.16
CA THR A 11 12.13 5.90 18.28
C THR A 11 11.00 4.92 18.61
N GLY A 12 10.43 4.27 17.59
CA GLY A 12 9.34 3.31 17.79
C GLY A 12 9.71 2.09 18.64
N SER A 13 11.01 1.75 18.75
CA SER A 13 11.50 0.69 19.66
C SER A 13 11.61 1.12 21.14
N SER A 14 11.58 2.41 21.44
CA SER A 14 11.60 2.93 22.82
C SER A 14 10.23 3.00 23.47
N VAL A 15 9.19 2.66 22.73
CA VAL A 15 7.80 2.60 23.18
C VAL A 15 7.15 1.29 22.78
N GLU A 16 6.04 0.95 23.40
CA GLU A 16 5.27 -0.21 22.95
C GLU A 16 4.66 0.04 21.56
N VAL A 17 4.47 -1.03 20.78
CA VAL A 17 3.82 -0.97 19.45
C VAL A 17 2.43 -0.33 19.53
N GLU A 18 1.80 -0.36 20.70
CA GLU A 18 0.53 0.31 20.97
C GLU A 18 0.63 1.83 20.80
N ALA A 19 1.70 2.47 21.27
CA ALA A 19 1.92 3.91 21.09
C ALA A 19 2.10 4.26 19.60
N LEU A 20 2.81 3.41 18.85
CA LEU A 20 2.94 3.55 17.39
C LEU A 20 1.58 3.45 16.69
N ARG A 21 0.75 2.45 17.08
CA ARG A 21 -0.61 2.26 16.56
C ARG A 21 -1.51 3.45 16.89
N GLN A 22 -1.47 3.94 18.14
CA GLN A 22 -2.24 5.11 18.56
C GLN A 22 -1.86 6.35 17.74
N GLY A 23 -0.55 6.62 17.59
CA GLY A 23 -0.06 7.74 16.80
C GLY A 23 -0.52 7.66 15.34
N PHE A 24 -0.47 6.46 14.75
CA PHE A 24 -0.99 6.21 13.40
C PHE A 24 -2.50 6.46 13.33
N ASN A 25 -3.28 5.77 14.17
CA ASN A 25 -4.74 5.83 14.13
C ASN A 25 -5.28 7.24 14.41
N ARG A 26 -4.76 7.91 15.45
CA ARG A 26 -5.18 9.28 15.79
C ARG A 26 -4.82 10.28 14.70
N GLY A 27 -3.67 10.09 14.05
CA GLY A 27 -3.23 10.95 12.96
C GLY A 27 -4.06 10.79 11.68
N PHE A 28 -4.63 9.62 11.45
CA PHE A 28 -5.52 9.31 10.32
C PHE A 28 -7.02 9.34 10.68
N ALA A 29 -7.40 9.85 11.85
CA ALA A 29 -8.79 9.82 12.31
C ALA A 29 -9.77 10.58 11.41
N ASP A 30 -9.31 11.62 10.74
CA ASP A 30 -10.07 12.46 9.79
C ASP A 30 -9.65 12.23 8.34
N TYR A 31 -8.95 11.11 8.05
CA TYR A 31 -8.53 10.81 6.70
C TYR A 31 -9.70 10.35 5.83
N ARG A 32 -9.61 10.59 4.53
CA ARG A 32 -10.66 10.25 3.55
C ARG A 32 -11.09 8.78 3.56
N TYR A 33 -10.16 7.89 3.87
CA TYR A 33 -10.39 6.45 3.99
C TYR A 33 -10.19 6.01 5.43
N ASP A 34 -10.93 5.00 5.85
CA ASP A 34 -10.71 4.37 7.14
C ASP A 34 -9.35 3.66 7.13
N MET A 35 -8.41 4.24 7.86
CA MET A 35 -7.06 3.73 8.06
C MET A 35 -6.86 3.13 9.46
N GLN A 36 -7.95 3.00 10.25
CA GLN A 36 -7.86 2.51 11.61
C GLN A 36 -7.38 1.06 11.64
N MET A 37 -6.46 0.77 12.51
CA MET A 37 -5.94 -0.58 12.72
C MET A 37 -6.12 -1.00 14.18
N ASP A 38 -6.64 -2.19 14.39
CA ASP A 38 -6.56 -2.85 15.67
C ASP A 38 -5.11 -3.34 15.94
N PRO A 39 -4.78 -3.83 17.14
CA PRO A 39 -3.41 -4.30 17.44
C PRO A 39 -2.92 -5.41 16.49
N SER A 40 -3.81 -6.28 16.01
CA SER A 40 -3.49 -7.34 15.06
C SER A 40 -3.20 -6.77 13.67
N GLY A 41 -4.04 -5.84 13.21
CA GLY A 41 -3.89 -5.13 11.94
C GLY A 41 -2.58 -4.34 11.87
N MET A 42 -2.21 -3.63 12.95
CA MET A 42 -0.92 -2.92 13.01
C MET A 42 0.25 -3.90 12.90
N ARG A 43 0.27 -4.99 13.68
CA ARG A 43 1.33 -6.01 13.57
C ARG A 43 1.38 -6.62 12.17
N GLY A 44 0.23 -6.88 11.56
CA GLY A 44 0.12 -7.36 10.17
C GLY A 44 0.68 -6.35 9.18
N HIS A 45 0.36 -5.06 9.34
CA HIS A 45 0.89 -3.98 8.49
C HIS A 45 2.41 -3.87 8.56
N LEU A 46 2.98 -3.88 9.78
CA LEU A 46 4.42 -3.82 9.98
C LEU A 46 5.13 -4.99 9.30
N ARG A 47 4.68 -6.23 9.52
CA ARG A 47 5.26 -7.44 8.90
C ARG A 47 5.15 -7.43 7.38
N ARG A 48 3.94 -7.23 6.86
CA ARG A 48 3.68 -7.22 5.40
C ARG A 48 4.55 -6.21 4.68
N SER A 49 4.73 -5.02 5.25
CA SER A 49 5.45 -3.92 4.62
C SER A 49 6.96 -3.95 4.88
N SER A 50 7.46 -4.87 5.72
CA SER A 50 8.85 -4.91 6.19
C SER A 50 9.21 -3.66 7.01
N ILE A 51 8.31 -3.20 7.86
CA ILE A 51 8.53 -2.07 8.77
C ILE A 51 9.02 -2.63 10.10
N ALA A 52 10.18 -2.18 10.54
CA ALA A 52 10.72 -2.48 11.85
C ALA A 52 10.45 -1.30 12.81
N PRO A 53 9.95 -1.53 14.04
CA PRO A 53 9.67 -0.44 14.99
C PRO A 53 10.87 0.46 15.25
N GLU A 54 12.07 -0.07 15.29
CA GLU A 54 13.33 0.67 15.48
C GLU A 54 13.63 1.67 14.34
N ASP A 55 13.00 1.50 13.17
CA ASP A 55 13.15 2.41 12.04
C ASP A 55 12.03 3.47 12.00
N CYS A 56 11.05 3.37 12.89
CA CYS A 56 9.92 4.29 12.97
C CYS A 56 10.16 5.41 13.98
N ALA A 57 9.51 6.56 13.77
CA ALA A 57 9.43 7.65 14.73
C ALA A 57 8.01 7.79 15.25
N VAL A 58 7.86 8.00 16.56
CA VAL A 58 6.57 8.20 17.22
C VAL A 58 6.57 9.55 17.91
N LEU A 59 5.59 10.37 17.60
CA LEU A 59 5.29 11.57 18.38
C LEU A 59 4.45 11.16 19.57
N VAL A 60 4.97 11.40 20.77
CA VAL A 60 4.31 11.07 22.03
C VAL A 60 4.01 12.33 22.82
N ALA A 61 2.92 12.31 23.56
CA ALA A 61 2.55 13.33 24.53
C ALA A 61 2.07 12.68 25.81
N GLU A 62 2.23 13.36 26.93
CA GLU A 62 1.62 12.93 28.18
C GLU A 62 0.16 13.42 28.23
N GLU A 63 -0.76 12.49 28.35
CA GLU A 63 -2.19 12.73 28.49
C GLU A 63 -2.69 11.93 29.70
N GLU A 64 -3.31 12.60 30.65
CA GLU A 64 -3.86 11.96 31.88
C GLU A 64 -2.81 11.11 32.63
N GLY A 65 -1.57 11.59 32.71
CA GLY A 65 -0.46 10.90 33.40
C GLY A 65 0.07 9.67 32.67
N ARG A 66 -0.24 9.50 31.38
CA ARG A 66 0.23 8.40 30.53
C ARG A 66 0.83 8.90 29.22
N LEU A 67 1.89 8.25 28.79
CA LEU A 67 2.50 8.53 27.50
C LEU A 67 1.62 7.93 26.39
N GLN A 68 1.11 8.79 25.51
CA GLN A 68 0.23 8.43 24.39
C GLN A 68 0.88 8.74 23.05
N GLY A 69 0.70 7.87 22.06
CA GLY A 69 1.06 8.15 20.68
C GLY A 69 0.10 9.14 20.04
N VAL A 70 0.62 10.28 19.58
CA VAL A 70 -0.15 11.36 18.94
C VAL A 70 0.29 11.64 17.50
N GLY A 71 1.23 10.88 16.99
CA GLY A 71 1.67 10.89 15.58
C GLY A 71 2.67 9.79 15.34
N ALA A 72 2.88 9.44 14.08
CA ALA A 72 3.83 8.40 13.69
C ALA A 72 4.40 8.66 12.29
N ALA A 73 5.65 8.21 12.08
CA ALA A 73 6.27 8.07 10.78
C ALA A 73 6.83 6.64 10.66
N LEU A 74 6.31 5.89 9.71
CA LEU A 74 6.65 4.47 9.52
C LEU A 74 7.65 4.34 8.37
N LEU A 75 8.83 3.78 8.65
CA LEU A 75 9.85 3.52 7.65
C LEU A 75 10.01 2.01 7.44
N ALA A 76 9.86 1.57 6.21
CA ALA A 76 10.29 0.24 5.76
C ALA A 76 11.62 0.37 5.03
N VAL A 77 12.52 -0.62 5.22
CA VAL A 77 13.83 -0.64 4.58
C VAL A 77 14.04 -1.96 3.84
N ARG A 78 14.53 -1.89 2.60
CA ARG A 78 14.95 -3.06 1.79
C ARG A 78 16.16 -2.70 0.95
N GLY A 79 17.33 -3.19 1.34
CA GLY A 79 18.57 -2.79 0.69
C GLY A 79 18.81 -1.29 0.84
N ASP A 80 19.04 -0.61 -0.26
CA ASP A 80 19.26 0.83 -0.34
C ASP A 80 17.99 1.67 -0.60
N GLU A 81 16.82 1.04 -0.55
CA GLU A 81 15.53 1.73 -0.68
C GLU A 81 14.73 1.71 0.62
N GLY A 82 14.07 2.83 0.89
CA GLY A 82 13.10 3.00 1.97
C GLY A 82 11.70 3.29 1.44
N TRP A 83 10.71 3.04 2.26
CA TRP A 83 9.33 3.41 1.98
C TRP A 83 8.67 4.01 3.23
N CYS A 84 8.08 5.19 3.06
CA CYS A 84 7.28 5.81 4.11
C CYS A 84 5.87 5.20 4.09
N GLY A 85 5.63 4.23 4.97
CA GLY A 85 4.37 3.49 5.08
C GLY A 85 3.25 4.23 5.79
N GLY A 86 3.50 5.46 6.23
CA GLY A 86 2.55 6.36 6.85
C GLY A 86 3.25 7.48 7.60
N LEU A 87 2.75 8.70 7.42
CA LEU A 87 3.13 9.89 8.16
C LEU A 87 1.87 10.54 8.69
N SER A 88 1.72 10.63 9.99
CA SER A 88 0.50 11.12 10.60
C SER A 88 0.77 11.96 11.85
N VAL A 89 -0.10 12.94 12.10
CA VAL A 89 -0.13 13.77 13.31
C VAL A 89 -1.59 13.97 13.71
N ALA A 90 -1.92 13.67 14.95
CA ALA A 90 -3.28 13.83 15.48
C ALA A 90 -3.75 15.30 15.33
N PRO A 91 -5.03 15.55 14.99
CA PRO A 91 -5.54 16.90 14.70
C PRO A 91 -5.19 17.95 15.76
N ALA A 92 -5.29 17.59 17.03
CA ALA A 92 -4.99 18.50 18.15
C ALA A 92 -3.51 18.97 18.22
N TYR A 93 -2.62 18.26 17.55
CA TYR A 93 -1.18 18.53 17.54
C TYR A 93 -0.68 19.10 16.21
N ARG A 94 -1.58 19.33 15.25
CA ARG A 94 -1.20 19.94 13.95
C ARG A 94 -0.87 21.42 14.10
N GLY A 95 -0.21 21.99 13.09
CA GLY A 95 0.20 23.40 13.08
C GLY A 95 1.57 23.67 13.72
N GLY A 96 2.05 22.82 14.65
CA GLY A 96 3.34 22.94 15.32
C GLY A 96 4.56 22.44 14.55
N GLY A 97 4.44 22.10 13.27
CA GLY A 97 5.56 21.61 12.45
C GLY A 97 5.95 20.15 12.69
N TRP A 98 5.16 19.40 13.47
CA TRP A 98 5.47 18.01 13.84
C TRP A 98 5.56 17.04 12.66
N GLY A 99 4.71 17.20 11.65
CA GLY A 99 4.80 16.38 10.43
C GLY A 99 6.15 16.54 9.71
N ARG A 100 6.69 17.77 9.66
CA ARG A 100 8.04 18.04 9.12
C ARG A 100 9.11 17.37 9.97
N ARG A 101 9.07 17.55 11.29
CA ARG A 101 10.05 16.95 12.21
C ARG A 101 10.03 15.42 12.17
N LEU A 102 8.86 14.80 12.12
CA LEU A 102 8.73 13.35 11.93
C LEU A 102 9.34 12.88 10.60
N MET A 103 9.14 13.63 9.51
CA MET A 103 9.75 13.32 8.23
C MET A 103 11.27 13.49 8.24
N GLU A 104 11.78 14.50 8.93
CA GLU A 104 13.22 14.71 9.14
C GLU A 104 13.85 13.53 9.90
N GLN A 105 13.22 13.07 11.00
CA GLN A 105 13.66 11.89 11.75
C GLN A 105 13.63 10.63 10.89
N LEU A 106 12.55 10.42 10.10
CA LEU A 106 12.46 9.29 9.18
C LEU A 106 13.58 9.30 8.15
N LYS A 107 13.90 10.46 7.56
CA LYS A 107 15.02 10.61 6.60
C LYS A 107 16.37 10.35 7.26
N GLN A 108 16.59 10.88 8.45
CA GLN A 108 17.83 10.63 9.21
C GLN A 108 17.98 9.12 9.46
N ARG A 109 16.94 8.48 9.95
CA ARG A 109 16.95 7.03 10.20
C ARG A 109 17.21 6.22 8.94
N ALA A 110 16.64 6.64 7.81
CA ALA A 110 16.89 6.01 6.52
C ALA A 110 18.38 6.11 6.12
N VAL A 111 19.02 7.26 6.31
CA VAL A 111 20.48 7.45 6.07
C VAL A 111 21.30 6.52 6.96
N GLU A 112 20.99 6.45 8.26
CA GLU A 112 21.67 5.54 9.21
C GLU A 112 21.55 4.07 8.81
N ARG A 113 20.48 3.70 8.08
CA ARG A 113 20.25 2.36 7.54
C ARG A 113 20.85 2.13 6.16
N GLY A 114 21.58 3.11 5.61
CA GLY A 114 22.18 3.02 4.29
C GLY A 114 21.17 3.17 3.14
N VAL A 115 19.99 3.72 3.42
CA VAL A 115 18.97 3.98 2.39
C VAL A 115 19.40 5.17 1.53
N ARG A 116 19.36 5.00 0.23
CA ARG A 116 19.71 6.03 -0.77
C ARG A 116 18.49 6.73 -1.35
N ARG A 117 17.32 6.10 -1.27
CA ARG A 117 16.06 6.64 -1.79
C ARG A 117 14.89 6.24 -0.92
N ILE A 118 13.99 7.20 -0.62
CA ILE A 118 12.72 6.92 0.06
C ILE A 118 11.58 7.14 -0.91
N LEU A 119 10.66 6.19 -0.96
CA LEU A 119 9.41 6.22 -1.72
C LEU A 119 8.22 6.47 -0.79
N LEU A 120 7.14 7.02 -1.33
CA LEU A 120 5.83 7.09 -0.68
C LEU A 120 4.72 7.24 -1.73
N GLU A 121 3.49 6.95 -1.33
CA GLU A 121 2.29 7.28 -2.10
C GLU A 121 1.45 8.31 -1.34
N VAL A 122 0.82 9.22 -2.08
CA VAL A 122 -0.05 10.26 -1.51
C VAL A 122 -1.22 10.55 -2.44
N LEU A 123 -2.43 10.67 -1.88
CA LEU A 123 -3.62 11.05 -2.66
C LEU A 123 -3.38 12.39 -3.40
N VAL A 124 -3.79 12.42 -4.65
CA VAL A 124 -3.69 13.65 -5.48
C VAL A 124 -4.43 14.82 -4.83
N THR A 125 -5.51 14.54 -4.10
CA THR A 125 -6.34 15.53 -3.40
C THR A 125 -5.81 15.94 -2.02
N ASN A 126 -4.75 15.29 -1.50
CA ASN A 126 -4.16 15.63 -0.21
C ASN A 126 -3.08 16.70 -0.35
N ASP A 127 -3.50 17.95 -0.62
CA ASP A 127 -2.57 19.07 -0.84
C ASP A 127 -1.68 19.37 0.36
N HIS A 128 -2.20 19.15 1.58
CA HIS A 128 -1.44 19.37 2.80
C HIS A 128 -0.24 18.42 2.88
N ALA A 129 -0.48 17.10 2.77
CA ALA A 129 0.60 16.11 2.81
C ALA A 129 1.58 16.29 1.64
N ARG A 130 1.08 16.55 0.43
CA ARG A 130 1.92 16.85 -0.74
C ARG A 130 2.84 18.04 -0.51
N SER A 131 2.35 19.08 0.18
CA SER A 131 3.16 20.25 0.54
C SER A 131 4.27 19.87 1.53
N VAL A 132 3.97 19.05 2.56
CA VAL A 132 4.96 18.54 3.50
C VAL A 132 6.04 17.76 2.77
N TYR A 133 5.66 16.81 1.90
CA TYR A 133 6.60 15.98 1.16
C TYR A 133 7.48 16.78 0.19
N ARG A 134 6.90 17.73 -0.55
CA ARG A 134 7.70 18.62 -1.44
C ARG A 134 8.73 19.43 -0.67
N ARG A 135 8.37 19.98 0.50
CA ARG A 135 9.31 20.72 1.37
C ARG A 135 10.39 19.82 1.94
N ALA A 136 10.12 18.51 2.10
CA ALA A 136 11.11 17.52 2.52
C ALA A 136 11.98 17.00 1.35
N GLY A 137 11.81 17.54 0.14
CA GLY A 137 12.61 17.21 -1.05
C GLY A 137 12.03 16.12 -1.92
N PHE A 138 10.82 15.60 -1.62
CA PHE A 138 10.20 14.59 -2.46
C PHE A 138 9.71 15.20 -3.79
N ARG A 139 10.01 14.51 -4.90
CA ARG A 139 9.50 14.82 -6.22
C ARG A 139 8.52 13.75 -6.68
N ARG A 140 7.54 14.13 -7.49
CA ARG A 140 6.62 13.19 -8.12
C ARG A 140 7.38 12.33 -9.13
N LEU A 141 7.18 11.00 -9.06
CA LEU A 141 7.66 10.05 -10.05
C LEU A 141 6.59 9.78 -11.11
N ARG A 142 5.40 9.37 -10.68
CA ARG A 142 4.29 9.01 -11.57
C ARG A 142 2.95 9.13 -10.86
N GLU A 143 1.89 8.94 -11.63
CA GLU A 143 0.52 8.82 -11.12
C GLU A 143 0.12 7.35 -11.03
N LEU A 144 -0.66 7.04 -10.00
CA LEU A 144 -1.20 5.72 -9.70
C LEU A 144 -2.72 5.82 -9.67
N LEU A 145 -3.39 4.85 -10.28
CA LEU A 145 -4.84 4.77 -10.35
C LEU A 145 -5.36 3.75 -9.34
N LEU A 146 -6.42 4.12 -8.65
CA LEU A 146 -7.15 3.24 -7.74
C LEU A 146 -8.41 2.80 -8.47
N TRP A 147 -8.47 1.53 -8.84
CA TRP A 147 -9.56 0.96 -9.60
C TRP A 147 -10.54 0.21 -8.72
N GLU A 148 -11.83 0.36 -9.01
CA GLU A 148 -12.88 -0.47 -8.43
C GLU A 148 -13.92 -0.86 -9.47
N ARG A 149 -14.62 -1.96 -9.21
CA ARG A 149 -15.80 -2.40 -9.93
C ARG A 149 -16.83 -2.89 -8.93
N ASP A 150 -18.02 -2.31 -8.99
CA ASP A 150 -19.13 -2.77 -8.17
C ASP A 150 -19.67 -4.11 -8.68
N PRO A 151 -20.22 -4.96 -7.79
CA PRO A 151 -20.84 -6.21 -8.19
C PRO A 151 -22.00 -5.97 -9.15
N ARG A 152 -22.23 -6.93 -10.06
CA ARG A 152 -23.36 -6.93 -11.01
C ARG A 152 -23.46 -5.70 -11.92
N GLN A 153 -22.38 -4.95 -12.10
CA GLN A 153 -22.34 -3.86 -13.06
C GLN A 153 -22.01 -4.38 -14.47
N GLY A 154 -22.89 -4.07 -15.43
CA GLY A 154 -22.73 -4.45 -16.82
C GLY A 154 -23.17 -5.89 -17.13
N PRO A 155 -23.10 -6.30 -18.39
CA PRO A 155 -23.38 -7.67 -18.77
C PRO A 155 -22.40 -8.63 -18.10
N LEU A 156 -22.92 -9.75 -17.57
CA LEU A 156 -22.06 -10.82 -17.09
C LEU A 156 -21.24 -11.35 -18.28
N PRO A 157 -19.93 -11.49 -18.12
CA PRO A 157 -19.10 -12.07 -19.17
C PRO A 157 -19.52 -13.53 -19.43
N LEU A 158 -19.27 -14.00 -20.64
CA LEU A 158 -19.49 -15.41 -20.97
C LEU A 158 -18.58 -16.28 -20.09
N PRO A 159 -19.02 -17.50 -19.71
CA PRO A 159 -18.22 -18.43 -18.93
C PRO A 159 -16.85 -18.63 -19.59
N TYR A 160 -15.79 -18.52 -18.78
CA TYR A 160 -14.43 -18.80 -19.20
C TYR A 160 -13.92 -20.03 -18.46
N GLU A 161 -13.75 -21.12 -19.19
CA GLU A 161 -13.50 -22.45 -18.63
C GLU A 161 -12.03 -22.68 -18.17
N ARG A 162 -11.14 -21.72 -18.39
CA ARG A 162 -9.69 -21.94 -18.21
C ARG A 162 -9.05 -21.19 -17.03
N LEU A 163 -9.83 -20.77 -16.04
CA LEU A 163 -9.25 -20.17 -14.84
C LEU A 163 -8.71 -21.29 -13.93
N GLU A 164 -7.41 -21.28 -13.69
CA GLU A 164 -6.74 -22.27 -12.85
C GLU A 164 -6.29 -21.64 -11.53
N GLU A 165 -6.45 -22.39 -10.43
CA GLU A 165 -5.81 -22.03 -9.16
C GLU A 165 -4.35 -22.48 -9.20
N THR A 166 -3.46 -21.54 -8.89
CA THR A 166 -2.02 -21.77 -8.90
C THR A 166 -1.43 -21.28 -7.58
N ASP A 167 -0.46 -22.00 -7.03
CA ASP A 167 0.24 -21.58 -5.82
C ASP A 167 0.77 -20.14 -5.96
N PRO A 168 0.36 -19.21 -5.07
CA PRO A 168 0.80 -17.83 -5.10
C PRO A 168 2.33 -17.66 -5.05
N VAL A 169 3.03 -18.52 -4.32
CA VAL A 169 4.50 -18.48 -4.24
C VAL A 169 5.13 -18.84 -5.58
N ARG A 170 4.57 -19.85 -6.27
CA ARG A 170 4.99 -20.21 -7.63
C ARG A 170 4.74 -19.06 -8.61
N ILE A 171 3.58 -18.41 -8.55
CA ILE A 171 3.27 -17.23 -9.37
C ILE A 171 4.34 -16.15 -9.16
N LEU A 172 4.62 -15.77 -7.92
CA LEU A 172 5.57 -14.71 -7.60
C LEU A 172 7.00 -15.04 -8.04
N ARG A 173 7.43 -16.29 -7.92
CA ARG A 173 8.76 -16.72 -8.35
C ARG A 173 8.92 -16.79 -9.86
N SER A 174 7.87 -17.20 -10.58
CA SER A 174 7.96 -17.49 -12.02
C SER A 174 7.51 -16.32 -12.89
N PHE A 175 6.46 -15.59 -12.48
CA PHE A 175 5.72 -14.68 -13.35
C PHE A 175 5.72 -13.23 -12.90
N HIS A 176 6.19 -12.89 -11.69
CA HIS A 176 6.25 -11.50 -11.22
C HIS A 176 7.11 -10.60 -12.13
N ARG A 177 8.06 -11.16 -12.86
CA ARG A 177 8.87 -10.50 -13.90
C ARG A 177 8.08 -9.99 -15.11
N TRP A 178 6.79 -10.39 -15.25
CA TRP A 178 5.92 -9.89 -16.33
C TRP A 178 5.49 -8.44 -16.16
N HIS A 179 5.80 -7.82 -15.04
CA HIS A 179 5.61 -6.39 -14.88
C HIS A 179 6.61 -5.62 -15.73
N GLU A 180 6.10 -4.84 -16.69
CA GLU A 180 6.89 -4.00 -17.57
C GLU A 180 7.33 -2.69 -16.91
N LEU A 181 6.62 -2.27 -15.86
CA LEU A 181 6.89 -1.06 -15.10
C LEU A 181 7.38 -1.42 -13.68
N PRO A 182 8.27 -0.61 -13.10
CA PRO A 182 8.67 -0.80 -11.72
C PRO A 182 7.45 -0.80 -10.79
N MET A 183 7.33 -1.82 -9.93
CA MET A 183 6.19 -1.94 -9.04
C MET A 183 6.39 -1.08 -7.79
N ILE A 184 5.28 -0.52 -7.30
CA ILE A 184 5.22 0.17 -6.01
C ILE A 184 5.57 -0.80 -4.88
N TRP A 185 5.94 -0.26 -3.72
CA TRP A 185 6.43 -1.06 -2.59
C TRP A 185 5.52 -2.23 -2.21
N GLN A 186 4.21 -2.00 -2.16
CA GLN A 186 3.21 -2.97 -1.73
C GLN A 186 3.00 -4.11 -2.74
N ARG A 187 3.32 -3.88 -4.01
CA ARG A 187 3.18 -4.87 -5.10
C ARG A 187 4.51 -5.48 -5.54
N ARG A 188 5.62 -5.19 -4.85
CA ARG A 188 6.88 -5.89 -5.07
C ARG A 188 6.81 -7.31 -4.53
N ALA A 189 7.53 -8.23 -5.16
CA ALA A 189 7.51 -9.65 -4.81
C ALA A 189 7.67 -9.91 -3.30
N ARG A 190 8.56 -9.18 -2.61
CA ARG A 190 8.77 -9.31 -1.17
C ARG A 190 7.52 -8.96 -0.34
N SER A 191 6.83 -7.87 -0.69
CA SER A 191 5.58 -7.48 0.01
C SER A 191 4.49 -8.52 -0.21
N LEU A 192 4.39 -9.03 -1.43
CA LEU A 192 3.39 -10.03 -1.79
C LEU A 192 3.70 -11.38 -1.14
N LEU A 193 4.97 -11.80 -1.06
CA LEU A 193 5.37 -13.01 -0.32
C LEU A 193 5.04 -12.89 1.17
N ASN A 194 5.36 -11.74 1.79
CA ASN A 194 4.96 -11.48 3.17
C ASN A 194 3.44 -11.51 3.35
N TYR A 195 2.69 -11.03 2.35
CA TYR A 195 1.23 -11.09 2.40
C TYR A 195 0.71 -12.53 2.33
N VAL A 196 1.25 -13.33 1.42
CA VAL A 196 0.91 -14.77 1.28
C VAL A 196 1.16 -15.51 2.59
N GLU A 197 2.33 -15.28 3.21
CA GLU A 197 2.74 -15.95 4.44
C GLU A 197 1.83 -15.64 5.64
N HIS A 198 1.37 -14.39 5.77
CA HIS A 198 0.69 -13.94 6.97
C HIS A 198 -0.83 -13.77 6.85
N HIS A 199 -1.33 -13.65 5.63
CA HIS A 199 -2.76 -13.38 5.39
C HIS A 199 -3.42 -14.38 4.46
N GLY A 200 -2.62 -15.15 3.71
CA GLY A 200 -3.11 -16.00 2.64
C GLY A 200 -3.67 -15.19 1.46
N CYS A 201 -3.57 -15.76 0.30
CA CYS A 201 -4.24 -15.26 -0.90
C CYS A 201 -4.47 -16.41 -1.88
N ILE A 202 -5.29 -16.16 -2.89
CA ILE A 202 -5.56 -17.11 -3.96
C ILE A 202 -4.77 -16.66 -5.19
N GLY A 203 -3.97 -17.55 -5.73
CA GLY A 203 -3.31 -17.37 -7.03
C GLY A 203 -4.18 -17.92 -8.14
N LEU A 204 -4.38 -17.14 -9.19
CA LEU A 204 -5.20 -17.49 -10.33
C LEU A 204 -4.42 -17.25 -11.62
N THR A 205 -4.48 -18.19 -12.55
CA THR A 205 -3.80 -18.09 -13.85
C THR A 205 -4.76 -18.42 -15.00
N ILE A 206 -4.45 -17.85 -16.16
CA ILE A 206 -5.06 -18.22 -17.45
C ILE A 206 -4.00 -18.93 -18.27
N PRO A 207 -4.21 -20.18 -18.68
CA PRO A 207 -3.28 -20.88 -19.57
C PRO A 207 -3.50 -20.50 -21.04
N ALA A 208 -2.43 -20.53 -21.82
CA ALA A 208 -2.48 -20.55 -23.28
C ALA A 208 -2.99 -21.91 -23.81
N LYS A 209 -3.01 -22.07 -25.12
CA LYS A 209 -3.44 -23.33 -25.77
C LYS A 209 -2.50 -24.50 -25.43
N ASP A 210 -1.23 -24.25 -25.20
CA ASP A 210 -0.21 -25.21 -24.82
C ASP A 210 -0.18 -25.52 -23.30
N GLY A 211 -1.05 -24.87 -22.53
CA GLY A 211 -1.15 -25.03 -21.08
C GLY A 211 -0.21 -24.13 -20.25
N ALA A 212 0.67 -23.35 -20.89
CA ALA A 212 1.51 -22.42 -20.16
C ALA A 212 0.68 -21.20 -19.68
N PRO A 213 0.87 -20.70 -18.45
CA PRO A 213 0.23 -19.48 -18.00
C PRO A 213 0.64 -18.27 -18.86
N VAL A 214 -0.35 -17.41 -19.21
CA VAL A 214 -0.13 -16.15 -19.94
C VAL A 214 -0.61 -14.94 -19.18
N ALA A 215 -1.35 -15.14 -18.09
CA ALA A 215 -1.76 -14.08 -17.18
C ALA A 215 -1.96 -14.63 -15.78
N TYR A 216 -1.77 -13.81 -14.77
CA TYR A 216 -2.10 -14.16 -13.39
C TYR A 216 -2.77 -13.01 -12.64
N ALA A 217 -3.49 -13.38 -11.58
CA ALA A 217 -3.90 -12.48 -10.52
C ALA A 217 -3.64 -13.12 -9.15
N LEU A 218 -3.19 -12.32 -8.22
CA LEU A 218 -3.20 -12.64 -6.79
C LEU A 218 -4.37 -11.90 -6.15
N VAL A 219 -5.28 -12.63 -5.52
CA VAL A 219 -6.50 -12.04 -4.95
C VAL A 219 -6.68 -12.43 -3.50
N SER A 220 -7.22 -11.50 -2.72
CA SER A 220 -7.55 -11.74 -1.31
C SER A 220 -9.00 -11.32 -1.06
N PRO A 221 -9.88 -12.28 -0.75
CA PRO A 221 -11.21 -11.97 -0.25
C PRO A 221 -11.09 -11.23 1.08
N SER A 222 -11.81 -10.13 1.24
CA SER A 222 -11.91 -9.41 2.50
C SER A 222 -13.37 -9.10 2.78
N SER A 223 -13.83 -9.46 3.98
CA SER A 223 -15.10 -8.95 4.48
C SER A 223 -14.88 -7.55 5.06
N PRO A 224 -15.81 -6.61 4.90
CA PRO A 224 -15.76 -5.35 5.61
C PRO A 224 -15.73 -5.62 7.13
N SER A 225 -14.94 -4.86 7.88
CA SER A 225 -15.00 -4.89 9.34
C SER A 225 -16.37 -4.34 9.77
N GLY A 226 -17.24 -5.21 10.29
CA GLY A 226 -18.61 -4.88 10.66
C GLY A 226 -19.66 -5.20 9.59
N ALA A 227 -20.94 -4.96 9.92
CA ALA A 227 -22.04 -5.13 8.95
C ALA A 227 -21.87 -4.13 7.80
N PRO A 228 -22.06 -4.57 6.54
CA PRO A 228 -21.97 -3.66 5.40
C PRO A 228 -23.04 -2.55 5.55
N ALA A 229 -22.66 -1.31 5.23
CA ALA A 229 -23.62 -0.23 5.17
C ALA A 229 -24.69 -0.54 4.11
N GLN A 230 -25.91 -0.02 4.30
CA GLN A 230 -27.02 -0.28 3.39
C GLN A 230 -26.63 0.05 1.94
N GLY A 231 -26.74 -0.93 1.04
CA GLY A 231 -26.36 -0.81 -0.37
C GLY A 231 -24.88 -1.09 -0.67
N GLN A 232 -24.05 -1.43 0.33
CA GLN A 232 -22.68 -1.88 0.07
C GLN A 232 -22.63 -3.41 -0.12
N PRO A 233 -21.76 -3.91 -1.01
CA PRO A 233 -21.57 -5.35 -1.19
C PRO A 233 -20.99 -5.97 0.09
N ALA A 234 -21.52 -7.15 0.45
CA ALA A 234 -21.12 -7.86 1.66
C ALA A 234 -19.66 -8.35 1.62
N THR A 235 -19.11 -8.49 0.42
CA THR A 235 -17.74 -8.99 0.21
C THR A 235 -16.94 -8.03 -0.67
N ARG A 236 -15.66 -7.85 -0.34
CA ARG A 236 -14.70 -7.16 -1.20
C ARG A 236 -13.64 -8.15 -1.63
N LEU A 237 -13.27 -8.12 -2.90
CA LEU A 237 -12.12 -8.84 -3.43
C LEU A 237 -11.04 -7.81 -3.78
N ARG A 238 -9.91 -7.91 -3.10
CA ARG A 238 -8.74 -7.12 -3.45
C ARG A 238 -7.92 -7.90 -4.47
N ILE A 239 -7.69 -7.32 -5.62
CA ILE A 239 -6.64 -7.76 -6.54
C ILE A 239 -5.35 -7.19 -5.97
N LEU A 240 -4.53 -8.05 -5.36
CA LEU A 240 -3.26 -7.66 -4.76
C LEU A 240 -2.21 -7.39 -5.83
N ASP A 241 -2.26 -8.20 -6.88
CA ASP A 241 -1.37 -8.09 -8.03
C ASP A 241 -2.00 -8.74 -9.27
N ILE A 242 -1.64 -8.23 -10.44
CA ILE A 242 -2.05 -8.75 -11.74
C ILE A 242 -0.99 -8.44 -12.78
N ALA A 243 -0.59 -9.42 -13.56
CA ALA A 243 0.26 -9.21 -14.71
C ALA A 243 -0.08 -10.18 -15.85
N VAL A 244 0.39 -9.81 -17.02
CA VAL A 244 0.24 -10.57 -18.27
C VAL A 244 1.62 -10.73 -18.88
N ASP A 245 1.87 -11.90 -19.45
CA ASP A 245 3.10 -12.15 -20.21
C ASP A 245 3.31 -11.01 -21.22
N PRO A 246 4.48 -10.35 -21.22
CA PRO A 246 4.77 -9.26 -22.16
C PRO A 246 4.56 -9.64 -23.64
N GLU A 247 4.75 -10.90 -23.98
CA GLU A 247 4.60 -11.41 -25.35
C GLU A 247 3.15 -11.79 -25.69
N ALA A 248 2.27 -11.92 -24.67
CA ALA A 248 0.88 -12.30 -24.91
C ALA A 248 0.01 -11.11 -25.36
N ASN A 249 -1.01 -11.41 -26.17
CA ASN A 249 -2.02 -10.43 -26.53
C ASN A 249 -2.89 -10.12 -25.29
N LEU A 250 -3.02 -8.83 -24.96
CA LEU A 250 -3.79 -8.40 -23.80
C LEU A 250 -5.27 -8.77 -23.84
N GLN A 251 -5.89 -8.77 -25.02
CA GLN A 251 -7.30 -9.12 -25.16
C GLN A 251 -7.51 -10.62 -24.92
N ASP A 252 -6.51 -11.43 -25.27
CA ASP A 252 -6.59 -12.88 -25.14
C ASP A 252 -6.12 -13.38 -23.76
N ALA A 253 -5.45 -12.55 -22.97
CA ALA A 253 -4.90 -12.90 -21.66
C ALA A 253 -5.52 -12.11 -20.50
N ALA A 254 -5.45 -10.79 -20.49
CA ALA A 254 -5.96 -9.95 -19.39
C ALA A 254 -7.49 -9.95 -19.33
N ARG A 255 -8.14 -9.83 -20.49
CA ARG A 255 -9.61 -9.76 -20.53
C ARG A 255 -10.25 -11.04 -19.97
N PRO A 256 -9.88 -12.28 -20.43
CA PRO A 256 -10.41 -13.51 -19.86
C PRO A 256 -10.16 -13.64 -18.37
N LEU A 257 -8.96 -13.26 -17.87
CA LEU A 257 -8.64 -13.31 -16.45
C LEU A 257 -9.58 -12.41 -15.63
N LEU A 258 -9.77 -11.17 -16.06
CA LEU A 258 -10.65 -10.22 -15.37
C LEU A 258 -12.12 -10.63 -15.45
N GLN A 259 -12.56 -11.18 -16.58
CA GLN A 259 -13.92 -11.70 -16.75
C GLN A 259 -14.17 -12.93 -15.85
N ALA A 260 -13.20 -13.83 -15.74
CA ALA A 260 -13.28 -14.98 -14.85
C ALA A 260 -13.33 -14.57 -13.38
N LEU A 261 -12.57 -13.53 -12.98
CA LEU A 261 -12.67 -12.95 -11.64
C LEU A 261 -14.06 -12.36 -11.37
N GLN A 262 -14.66 -11.67 -12.35
CA GLN A 262 -15.99 -11.08 -12.22
C GLN A 262 -17.08 -12.17 -12.07
N LEU A 263 -16.96 -13.27 -12.77
CA LEU A 263 -17.88 -14.42 -12.67
C LEU A 263 -17.73 -15.16 -11.34
N ARG A 264 -16.48 -15.47 -10.97
CA ARG A 264 -16.18 -16.22 -9.74
C ARG A 264 -16.60 -15.45 -8.48
N TYR A 265 -16.52 -14.12 -8.51
CA TYR A 265 -16.80 -13.22 -7.38
C TYR A 265 -17.89 -12.21 -7.74
N VAL A 266 -18.99 -12.70 -8.34
CA VAL A 266 -20.08 -11.88 -8.91
C VAL A 266 -20.72 -10.91 -7.92
N ASP A 267 -20.77 -11.28 -6.64
CA ASP A 267 -21.36 -10.46 -5.56
C ASP A 267 -20.33 -9.58 -4.82
N ALA A 268 -19.04 -9.66 -5.20
CA ALA A 268 -18.00 -8.89 -4.55
C ALA A 268 -17.69 -7.59 -5.30
N ARG A 269 -17.35 -6.55 -4.54
CA ARG A 269 -16.68 -5.38 -5.09
C ARG A 269 -15.21 -5.73 -5.35
N LEU A 270 -14.78 -5.61 -6.60
CA LEU A 270 -13.39 -5.80 -6.99
C LEU A 270 -12.62 -4.50 -6.85
N THR A 271 -11.43 -4.53 -6.25
CA THR A 271 -10.56 -3.35 -6.12
C THR A 271 -9.12 -3.69 -6.49
N LEU A 272 -8.46 -2.77 -7.18
CA LEU A 272 -7.01 -2.82 -7.44
C LEU A 272 -6.43 -1.46 -7.06
N MET A 273 -5.48 -1.47 -6.14
CA MET A 273 -4.82 -0.26 -5.69
C MET A 273 -3.52 -0.03 -6.46
N ASP A 274 -3.17 1.25 -6.64
CA ASP A 274 -1.85 1.69 -7.07
C ASP A 274 -1.38 1.12 -8.41
N GLN A 275 -2.30 1.07 -9.38
CA GLN A 275 -1.96 0.70 -10.75
C GLN A 275 -1.31 1.89 -11.47
N PRO A 276 -0.10 1.75 -12.05
CA PRO A 276 0.51 2.84 -12.82
C PRO A 276 -0.42 3.39 -13.90
N ALA A 277 -0.50 4.72 -14.01
CA ALA A 277 -1.42 5.38 -14.94
C ALA A 277 -1.08 5.11 -16.42
N ASP A 278 0.17 4.76 -16.70
CA ASP A 278 0.71 4.39 -18.02
C ASP A 278 0.67 2.87 -18.29
N SER A 279 0.07 2.07 -17.40
CA SER A 279 -0.04 0.63 -17.60
C SER A 279 -0.93 0.28 -18.79
N ARG A 280 -0.47 -0.62 -19.64
CA ARG A 280 -1.23 -1.17 -20.78
C ARG A 280 -2.51 -1.93 -20.36
N LEU A 281 -2.63 -2.31 -19.08
CA LEU A 281 -3.81 -2.98 -18.55
C LEU A 281 -5.00 -2.03 -18.32
N ASN A 282 -4.77 -0.72 -18.18
CA ASN A 282 -5.82 0.25 -17.83
C ASN A 282 -6.99 0.29 -18.84
N PRO A 283 -6.78 0.25 -20.17
CA PRO A 283 -7.88 0.16 -21.12
C PRO A 283 -8.71 -1.12 -20.96
N VAL A 284 -8.10 -2.24 -20.56
CA VAL A 284 -8.83 -3.50 -20.33
C VAL A 284 -9.72 -3.36 -19.10
N PHE A 285 -9.21 -2.81 -17.99
CA PHE A 285 -10.02 -2.51 -16.80
C PHE A 285 -11.24 -1.66 -17.15
N ALA A 286 -11.03 -0.52 -17.83
CA ALA A 286 -12.09 0.39 -18.23
C ALA A 286 -13.15 -0.31 -19.10
N SER A 287 -12.73 -1.13 -20.08
CA SER A 287 -13.64 -1.85 -20.98
C SER A 287 -14.50 -2.92 -20.30
N LEU A 288 -14.12 -3.35 -19.09
CA LEU A 288 -14.82 -4.34 -18.28
C LEU A 288 -15.62 -3.74 -17.12
N GLY A 289 -15.85 -2.43 -17.17
CA GLY A 289 -16.69 -1.73 -16.19
C GLY A 289 -15.99 -1.40 -14.87
N PHE A 290 -14.66 -1.50 -14.81
CA PHE A 290 -13.91 -0.88 -13.72
C PHE A 290 -13.88 0.64 -13.93
N ARG A 291 -13.91 1.37 -12.83
CA ARG A 291 -13.76 2.83 -12.80
C ARG A 291 -12.62 3.25 -11.87
N VAL A 292 -11.95 4.32 -12.19
CA VAL A 292 -10.99 4.95 -11.29
C VAL A 292 -11.79 5.69 -10.21
N PHE A 293 -11.67 5.27 -8.97
CA PHE A 293 -12.38 5.92 -7.86
C PHE A 293 -11.51 6.96 -7.14
N ASP A 294 -10.17 6.82 -7.23
CA ASP A 294 -9.22 7.81 -6.73
C ASP A 294 -7.86 7.68 -7.42
N ARG A 295 -6.95 8.62 -7.09
CA ARG A 295 -5.60 8.70 -7.68
C ARG A 295 -4.59 9.04 -6.61
N GLN A 296 -3.38 8.52 -6.78
CA GLN A 296 -2.23 8.86 -5.94
C GLN A 296 -1.05 9.30 -6.80
N TYR A 297 -0.13 10.04 -6.19
CA TYR A 297 1.21 10.21 -6.73
C TYR A 297 2.17 9.29 -5.98
N GLU A 298 2.96 8.51 -6.71
CA GLU A 298 4.20 7.97 -6.17
C GLU A 298 5.22 9.10 -6.19
N MET A 299 5.84 9.33 -5.03
CA MET A 299 6.87 10.35 -4.85
C MET A 299 8.14 9.72 -4.31
N ALA A 300 9.29 10.33 -4.61
CA ALA A 300 10.58 9.90 -4.09
C ALA A 300 11.45 11.07 -3.67
N VAL A 301 12.33 10.82 -2.71
CA VAL A 301 13.47 11.66 -2.38
C VAL A 301 14.73 10.80 -2.44
N ASP A 302 15.75 11.29 -3.16
CA ASP A 302 17.09 10.71 -3.12
C ASP A 302 17.81 11.34 -1.93
N LEU A 303 18.41 10.50 -1.09
CA LEU A 303 19.20 10.92 0.06
C LEU A 303 20.65 11.08 -0.40
N ALA A 304 21.31 12.15 0.06
CA ALA A 304 22.75 12.30 -0.18
C ALA A 304 23.50 11.15 0.48
N GLU A 305 24.52 10.64 -0.18
CA GLU A 305 25.46 9.71 0.45
C GLU A 305 26.07 10.41 1.66
N SER A 306 26.04 9.76 2.83
CA SER A 306 26.86 10.22 3.96
C SER A 306 28.31 10.27 3.48
N PRO A 307 29.06 11.35 3.73
CA PRO A 307 30.49 11.33 3.42
C PRO A 307 31.10 10.10 4.09
N PRO A 308 32.04 9.41 3.45
CA PRO A 308 32.70 8.26 4.05
C PRO A 308 33.30 8.70 5.38
N ASP A 309 33.11 7.86 6.42
CA ASP A 309 33.74 8.06 7.72
C ASP A 309 35.25 8.25 7.50
N THR A 310 35.70 9.47 7.60
CA THR A 310 37.13 9.81 7.60
C THR A 310 37.64 9.70 9.03
N ASP A 311 37.58 8.50 9.61
CA ASP A 311 38.37 8.12 10.78
C ASP A 311 39.34 7.02 10.37
N GLN A 312 40.56 7.47 10.03
CA GLN A 312 41.78 6.69 10.14
C GLN A 312 42.71 7.38 11.15
#